data_b0142fd53b61c0922a1d560a49394d96
#
_entry.id   b0142fd53b61c0922a1d560a49394d96
#
_cell.length_a   1.000
_cell.length_b   1.000
_cell.length_c   1.000
_cell.angle_alpha   90.00
_cell.angle_beta   90.00
_cell.angle_gamma   90.00
#
_symmetry.space_group_name_H-M   'P 1'
#
loop_
_entity.id
_entity.type
_entity.pdbx_description
1 polymer ?
#
loop_
_entity_poly.entity_id
_entity_poly.type
_entity_poly.pdbx_seq_one_letter_code
_entity_poly.pdbx_strand_id
1 'polypeptide(L)'
;MKLKNYNLKSKIALVLALACFTSSAFGEESGLFLGLGFGAHGAKQNIRSTKLLDENGLKIRAMQSATDFGGAYYFGYKHIFDEHSGLRVYLNSESNNVEVEKSNGESAIRSYNIFGLGVDYLFNINPNFGLFVGINSAAISWDKEIWSLDWENDEQEYRGYVAAQMGLRGIFGEKKRHAVELFGKIPFTKTTFKYQMAGVTVVEMDLKQTYNVGLRYIYTFAMD
;
A
#
# COMPACT_ATOMS: atom_id res chain seq x y z
N MET A 1 17.38 -28.87 25.87
CA MET A 1 17.90 -28.48 24.55
C MET A 1 17.57 -27.01 24.31
N LYS A 2 18.56 -26.10 24.52
CA LYS A 2 18.35 -24.64 24.36
C LYS A 2 18.49 -24.26 22.93
N LEU A 3 17.39 -23.88 22.26
CA LEU A 3 17.41 -23.28 20.94
C LEU A 3 18.11 -21.91 21.04
N LYS A 4 19.28 -21.80 20.41
CA LYS A 4 19.99 -20.52 20.23
C LYS A 4 19.12 -19.59 19.39
N ASN A 5 18.65 -18.50 19.99
CA ASN A 5 18.05 -17.38 19.29
C ASN A 5 19.07 -16.77 18.31
N TYR A 6 19.08 -17.23 17.09
CA TYR A 6 19.84 -16.59 16.02
C TYR A 6 19.18 -15.25 15.70
N ASN A 7 19.93 -14.22 15.99
CA ASN A 7 19.54 -12.83 15.91
C ASN A 7 19.08 -12.49 14.47
N LEU A 8 17.77 -12.36 14.24
CA LEU A 8 17.16 -12.03 12.94
C LEU A 8 17.79 -10.75 12.36
N LYS A 9 18.20 -9.83 13.22
CA LYS A 9 18.87 -8.57 12.85
C LYS A 9 20.20 -8.80 12.13
N SER A 10 20.98 -9.82 12.49
CA SER A 10 22.26 -10.12 11.82
C SER A 10 22.09 -10.74 10.44
N LYS A 11 21.00 -11.50 10.21
CA LYS A 11 20.72 -12.10 8.90
C LYS A 11 20.22 -11.06 7.90
N ILE A 12 19.39 -10.12 8.34
CA ILE A 12 18.94 -8.99 7.50
C ILE A 12 20.12 -8.08 7.14
N ALA A 13 21.01 -7.79 8.10
CA ALA A 13 22.22 -7.02 7.83
C ALA A 13 23.18 -7.74 6.88
N LEU A 14 23.28 -9.07 6.95
CA LEU A 14 24.14 -9.87 6.05
C LEU A 14 23.59 -9.89 4.61
N VAL A 15 22.26 -10.00 4.42
CA VAL A 15 21.63 -9.95 3.10
C VAL A 15 21.77 -8.57 2.48
N LEU A 16 21.61 -7.50 3.25
CA LEU A 16 21.85 -6.13 2.80
C LEU A 16 23.33 -5.88 2.47
N ALA A 17 24.26 -6.43 3.27
CA ALA A 17 25.70 -6.31 3.00
C ALA A 17 26.13 -7.10 1.76
N LEU A 18 25.63 -8.32 1.54
CA LEU A 18 25.93 -9.11 0.34
C LEU A 18 25.44 -8.46 -0.97
N ALA A 19 24.33 -7.71 -0.92
CA ALA A 19 23.83 -6.95 -2.07
C ALA A 19 24.76 -5.76 -2.46
N CYS A 20 25.61 -5.29 -1.55
CA CYS A 20 26.51 -4.16 -1.79
C CYS A 20 27.85 -4.53 -2.46
N PHE A 21 28.22 -5.82 -2.54
CA PHE A 21 29.61 -6.23 -2.93
C PHE A 21 29.80 -6.62 -4.39
N THR A 22 28.79 -6.58 -5.24
CA THR A 22 28.98 -6.87 -6.68
C THR A 22 29.08 -5.56 -7.46
N SER A 23 30.27 -4.99 -7.52
CA SER A 23 30.56 -3.86 -8.42
C SER A 23 30.67 -4.35 -9.86
N SER A 24 29.62 -4.20 -10.64
CA SER A 24 29.71 -4.26 -12.11
C SER A 24 29.75 -2.83 -12.66
N ALA A 25 30.52 -2.63 -13.70
CA ALA A 25 30.79 -1.31 -14.33
C ALA A 25 29.61 -0.72 -15.12
N PHE A 26 28.42 -1.35 -15.04
CA PHE A 26 27.22 -0.93 -15.74
C PHE A 26 26.22 -0.32 -14.76
N GLY A 27 25.76 0.86 -15.07
CA GLY A 27 24.66 1.53 -14.36
C GLY A 27 23.32 0.77 -14.49
N GLU A 28 22.32 1.21 -13.74
CA GLU A 28 20.96 0.70 -13.86
C GLU A 28 20.37 1.02 -15.25
N GLU A 29 19.68 0.05 -15.88
CA GLU A 29 19.15 0.22 -17.23
C GLU A 29 17.72 0.82 -17.21
N SER A 30 17.42 1.64 -18.23
CA SER A 30 16.06 2.08 -18.54
C SER A 30 15.25 0.94 -19.19
N GLY A 31 13.94 0.92 -19.01
CA GLY A 31 13.10 -0.05 -19.67
C GLY A 31 11.74 -0.23 -19.03
N LEU A 32 10.93 -1.08 -19.65
CA LEU A 32 9.68 -1.57 -19.04
C LEU A 32 10.01 -2.41 -17.81
N PHE A 33 9.16 -2.39 -16.82
CA PHE A 33 9.33 -3.23 -15.64
C PHE A 33 8.04 -3.87 -15.16
N LEU A 34 8.20 -4.99 -14.50
CA LEU A 34 7.17 -5.65 -13.70
C LEU A 34 7.61 -5.69 -12.24
N GLY A 35 6.66 -5.57 -11.34
CA GLY A 35 6.91 -5.66 -9.91
C GLY A 35 5.85 -6.43 -9.17
N LEU A 36 6.30 -7.10 -8.11
CA LEU A 36 5.46 -7.78 -7.14
C LEU A 36 5.78 -7.24 -5.76
N GLY A 37 4.77 -6.93 -4.98
CA GLY A 37 4.94 -6.42 -3.63
C GLY A 37 4.01 -7.08 -2.64
N PHE A 38 4.41 -7.04 -1.39
CA PHE A 38 3.55 -7.36 -0.27
C PHE A 38 3.91 -6.46 0.91
N GLY A 39 2.95 -6.20 1.79
CA GLY A 39 3.18 -5.33 2.93
C GLY A 39 2.08 -5.36 3.95
N ALA A 40 2.41 -4.81 5.13
CA ALA A 40 1.46 -4.52 6.17
C ALA A 40 0.85 -3.14 5.95
N HIS A 41 -0.45 -3.07 6.05
CA HIS A 41 -1.18 -1.81 5.92
C HIS A 41 -2.13 -1.63 7.10
N GLY A 42 -2.32 -0.38 7.48
CA GLY A 42 -3.29 0.01 8.50
C GLY A 42 -4.50 0.67 7.88
N ALA A 43 -5.68 0.38 8.43
CA ALA A 43 -6.91 1.07 8.10
C ALA A 43 -7.63 1.55 9.37
N LYS A 44 -8.36 2.65 9.25
CA LYS A 44 -9.23 3.19 10.29
C LYS A 44 -10.63 3.35 9.76
N GLN A 45 -11.59 2.89 10.56
CA GLN A 45 -13.01 3.08 10.34
C GLN A 45 -13.54 4.00 11.43
N ASN A 46 -14.32 5.01 11.04
CA ASN A 46 -15.00 5.90 11.95
C ASN A 46 -16.48 5.97 11.57
N ILE A 47 -17.34 5.47 12.43
CA ILE A 47 -18.79 5.45 12.23
C ILE A 47 -19.41 6.56 13.09
N ARG A 48 -20.26 7.36 12.48
CA ARG A 48 -21.06 8.39 13.15
C ARG A 48 -22.52 8.20 12.81
N SER A 49 -23.34 8.01 13.81
CA SER A 49 -24.80 8.06 13.64
C SER A 49 -25.29 9.48 13.91
N THR A 50 -26.17 9.99 13.04
CA THR A 50 -26.77 11.30 13.20
C THR A 50 -28.14 11.22 13.89
N LYS A 51 -28.80 10.07 13.82
CA LYS A 51 -30.17 9.88 14.35
C LYS A 51 -30.36 8.65 15.24
N LEU A 52 -29.47 7.65 15.14
CA LEU A 52 -29.53 6.51 16.03
C LEU A 52 -28.88 6.89 17.37
N LEU A 53 -29.65 6.87 18.41
CA LEU A 53 -29.21 7.04 19.79
C LEU A 53 -29.06 5.63 20.40
N ASP A 54 -28.09 5.46 21.28
CA ASP A 54 -28.00 4.25 22.11
C ASP A 54 -29.14 4.23 23.16
N GLU A 55 -29.19 3.17 23.98
CA GLU A 55 -30.21 3.01 25.04
C GLU A 55 -30.23 4.17 26.05
N ASN A 56 -29.13 4.93 26.12
CA ASN A 56 -28.97 6.09 27.00
C ASN A 56 -29.21 7.43 26.28
N GLY A 57 -29.63 7.42 25.00
CA GLY A 57 -29.87 8.61 24.20
C GLY A 57 -28.60 9.28 23.67
N LEU A 58 -27.44 8.57 23.67
CA LEU A 58 -26.18 9.05 23.15
C LEU A 58 -26.02 8.67 21.67
N LYS A 59 -25.39 9.57 20.90
CA LYS A 59 -25.05 9.30 19.49
C LYS A 59 -24.03 8.18 19.41
N ILE A 60 -24.32 7.13 18.63
CA ILE A 60 -23.41 6.01 18.41
C ILE A 60 -22.18 6.52 17.66
N ARG A 61 -21.02 6.33 18.26
CA ARG A 61 -19.71 6.55 17.64
C ARG A 61 -18.84 5.32 17.86
N ALA A 62 -18.33 4.77 16.78
CA ALA A 62 -17.36 3.68 16.86
C ALA A 62 -16.12 4.05 16.01
N MET A 63 -14.95 3.88 16.60
CA MET A 63 -13.67 4.04 15.91
C MET A 63 -12.89 2.73 16.06
N GLN A 64 -12.55 2.13 14.94
CA GLN A 64 -11.80 0.90 14.89
C GLN A 64 -10.55 1.11 14.01
N SER A 65 -9.46 0.47 14.39
CA SER A 65 -8.23 0.44 13.61
C SER A 65 -7.76 -1.00 13.50
N ALA A 66 -7.35 -1.40 12.32
CA ALA A 66 -6.81 -2.73 12.06
C ALA A 66 -5.54 -2.64 11.24
N THR A 67 -4.70 -3.66 11.37
CA THR A 67 -3.49 -3.86 10.57
C THR A 67 -3.54 -5.26 10.00
N ASP A 68 -3.30 -5.38 8.69
CA ASP A 68 -3.29 -6.66 8.00
C ASP A 68 -2.27 -6.62 6.85
N PHE A 69 -2.19 -7.69 6.07
CA PHE A 69 -1.27 -7.84 4.96
C PHE A 69 -2.01 -7.80 3.63
N GLY A 70 -1.32 -7.28 2.60
CA GLY A 70 -1.82 -7.22 1.24
C GLY A 70 -0.73 -7.45 0.22
N GLY A 71 -1.17 -7.72 -1.02
CA GLY A 71 -0.33 -7.91 -2.18
C GLY A 71 -0.49 -6.79 -3.20
N ALA A 72 0.52 -6.59 -4.03
CA ALA A 72 0.50 -5.58 -5.07
C ALA A 72 1.25 -6.03 -6.33
N TYR A 73 0.75 -5.57 -7.47
CA TYR A 73 1.37 -5.71 -8.79
C TYR A 73 1.71 -4.32 -9.32
N TYR A 74 2.84 -4.22 -9.99
CA TYR A 74 3.32 -2.99 -10.62
C TYR A 74 3.72 -3.29 -12.06
N PHE A 75 3.33 -2.42 -12.98
CA PHE A 75 3.75 -2.45 -14.38
C PHE A 75 4.01 -1.03 -14.86
N GLY A 76 5.17 -0.77 -15.44
CA GLY A 76 5.50 0.57 -15.87
C GLY A 76 6.78 0.69 -16.67
N TYR A 77 7.23 1.92 -16.79
CA TYR A 77 8.47 2.29 -17.45
C TYR A 77 9.35 3.07 -16.50
N LYS A 78 10.64 2.72 -16.48
CA LYS A 78 11.70 3.40 -15.76
C LYS A 78 12.66 4.02 -16.75
N HIS A 79 12.95 5.31 -16.57
CA HIS A 79 13.95 6.04 -17.32
C HIS A 79 15.08 6.49 -16.37
N ILE A 80 16.29 6.08 -16.65
CA ILE A 80 17.50 6.47 -15.93
C ILE A 80 18.14 7.60 -16.71
N PHE A 81 18.29 8.77 -16.08
CA PHE A 81 18.88 9.95 -16.70
C PHE A 81 20.40 9.90 -16.68
N ASP A 82 20.94 9.45 -15.56
CA ASP A 82 22.37 9.33 -15.27
C ASP A 82 22.61 8.25 -14.19
N GLU A 83 23.85 8.08 -13.75
CA GLU A 83 24.23 7.07 -12.75
C GLU A 83 23.51 7.25 -11.40
N HIS A 84 23.02 8.47 -11.10
CA HIS A 84 22.46 8.82 -9.79
C HIS A 84 20.96 9.06 -9.81
N SER A 85 20.36 9.29 -10.97
CA SER A 85 18.99 9.75 -11.04
C SER A 85 18.14 9.06 -12.11
N GLY A 86 16.85 8.95 -11.84
CA GLY A 86 15.88 8.40 -12.77
C GLY A 86 14.45 8.75 -12.38
N LEU A 87 13.54 8.43 -13.28
CA LEU A 87 12.11 8.58 -13.10
C LEU A 87 11.42 7.27 -13.45
N ARG A 88 10.40 6.92 -12.67
CA ARG A 88 9.57 5.74 -12.93
C ARG A 88 8.11 6.13 -12.92
N VAL A 89 7.38 5.71 -13.97
CA VAL A 89 5.93 5.86 -14.08
C VAL A 89 5.32 4.47 -14.21
N TYR A 90 4.24 4.18 -13.44
CA TYR A 90 3.69 2.85 -13.42
C TYR A 90 2.20 2.81 -13.03
N LEU A 91 1.54 1.77 -13.50
CA LEU A 91 0.26 1.32 -12.99
C LEU A 91 0.49 0.38 -11.81
N ASN A 92 -0.35 0.47 -10.80
CA ASN A 92 -0.37 -0.47 -9.69
C ASN A 92 -1.78 -1.00 -9.43
N SER A 93 -1.83 -2.25 -9.01
CA SER A 93 -3.03 -2.90 -8.50
C SER A 93 -2.69 -3.50 -7.14
N GLU A 94 -3.39 -3.09 -6.08
CA GLU A 94 -3.18 -3.55 -4.71
C GLU A 94 -4.45 -4.20 -4.21
N SER A 95 -4.33 -5.37 -3.60
CA SER A 95 -5.43 -6.07 -2.92
C SER A 95 -5.06 -6.25 -1.46
N ASN A 96 -5.93 -5.76 -0.60
CA ASN A 96 -5.67 -5.67 0.83
C ASN A 96 -6.88 -6.17 1.61
N ASN A 97 -6.64 -6.83 2.74
CA ASN A 97 -7.67 -7.26 3.67
C ASN A 97 -7.53 -6.47 4.97
N VAL A 98 -8.62 -6.25 5.67
CA VAL A 98 -8.64 -5.63 6.99
C VAL A 98 -9.61 -6.40 7.86
N GLU A 99 -9.13 -6.91 8.98
CA GLU A 99 -9.98 -7.52 9.99
C GLU A 99 -10.58 -6.43 10.88
N VAL A 100 -11.90 -6.38 10.94
CA VAL A 100 -12.65 -5.40 11.74
C VAL A 100 -13.49 -6.15 12.74
N GLU A 101 -13.40 -5.79 14.01
CA GLU A 101 -14.24 -6.34 15.08
C GLU A 101 -15.65 -5.77 14.99
N LYS A 102 -16.66 -6.65 15.00
CA LYS A 102 -18.07 -6.28 15.07
C LYS A 102 -18.46 -5.93 16.52
N SER A 103 -19.57 -5.21 16.67
CA SER A 103 -20.11 -4.84 17.99
C SER A 103 -20.47 -6.03 18.89
N ASN A 104 -20.65 -7.23 18.34
CA ASN A 104 -20.91 -8.48 19.05
C ASN A 104 -19.64 -9.27 19.41
N GLY A 105 -18.44 -8.71 19.18
CA GLY A 105 -17.15 -9.36 19.43
C GLY A 105 -16.68 -10.33 18.34
N GLU A 106 -17.45 -10.48 17.25
CA GLU A 106 -16.99 -11.26 16.08
C GLU A 106 -16.12 -10.42 15.18
N SER A 107 -15.12 -11.04 14.55
CA SER A 107 -14.31 -10.41 13.51
C SER A 107 -14.94 -10.56 12.13
N ALA A 108 -14.84 -9.52 11.30
CA ALA A 108 -15.19 -9.56 9.89
C ALA A 108 -13.98 -9.11 9.07
N ILE A 109 -13.62 -9.90 8.06
CA ILE A 109 -12.59 -9.53 7.08
C ILE A 109 -13.24 -8.61 6.04
N ARG A 110 -12.57 -7.50 5.75
CA ARG A 110 -12.97 -6.56 4.69
C ARG A 110 -11.86 -6.43 3.69
N SER A 111 -12.21 -6.58 2.44
CA SER A 111 -11.27 -6.39 1.35
C SER A 111 -11.42 -5.01 0.74
N TYR A 112 -10.32 -4.46 0.26
CA TYR A 112 -10.33 -3.29 -0.59
C TYR A 112 -9.24 -3.39 -1.64
N ASN A 113 -9.53 -2.83 -2.80
CA ASN A 113 -8.62 -2.82 -3.93
C ASN A 113 -8.27 -1.38 -4.29
N ILE A 114 -7.01 -1.17 -4.65
CA ILE A 114 -6.50 0.11 -5.14
C ILE A 114 -5.96 -0.13 -6.55
N PHE A 115 -6.43 0.65 -7.51
CA PHE A 115 -5.91 0.64 -8.87
C PHE A 115 -5.53 2.06 -9.27
N GLY A 116 -4.29 2.28 -9.70
CA GLY A 116 -3.82 3.63 -9.96
C GLY A 116 -2.53 3.77 -10.73
N LEU A 117 -2.09 5.02 -10.76
CA LEU A 117 -0.87 5.49 -11.40
C LEU A 117 0.09 6.00 -10.34
N GLY A 118 1.33 5.55 -10.41
CA GLY A 118 2.43 6.05 -9.57
C GLY A 118 3.51 6.73 -10.38
N VAL A 119 4.15 7.71 -9.77
CA VAL A 119 5.35 8.38 -10.29
C VAL A 119 6.36 8.44 -9.16
N ASP A 120 7.56 7.89 -9.39
CA ASP A 120 8.67 7.90 -8.45
C ASP A 120 9.89 8.54 -9.07
N TYR A 121 10.53 9.43 -8.33
CA TYR A 121 11.89 9.88 -8.58
C TYR A 121 12.86 8.92 -7.89
N LEU A 122 13.84 8.43 -8.64
CA LEU A 122 14.84 7.48 -8.21
C LEU A 122 16.16 8.22 -7.98
N PHE A 123 16.79 7.93 -6.84
CA PHE A 123 18.10 8.48 -6.50
C PHE A 123 19.05 7.36 -6.11
N ASN A 124 20.07 7.09 -6.94
CA ASN A 124 21.06 6.05 -6.68
C ASN A 124 22.27 6.67 -5.94
N ILE A 125 22.52 6.19 -4.73
CA ILE A 125 23.70 6.56 -3.92
C ILE A 125 24.96 5.90 -4.49
N ASN A 126 24.79 4.67 -4.97
CA ASN A 126 25.81 3.92 -5.68
C ASN A 126 25.13 2.91 -6.63
N PRO A 127 25.88 2.16 -7.47
CA PRO A 127 25.28 1.23 -8.44
C PRO A 127 24.40 0.12 -7.85
N ASN A 128 24.48 -0.14 -6.55
CA ASN A 128 23.75 -1.23 -5.89
C ASN A 128 22.71 -0.75 -4.89
N PHE A 129 22.72 0.53 -4.52
CA PHE A 129 21.85 1.06 -3.49
C PHE A 129 21.31 2.44 -3.84
N GLY A 130 20.03 2.63 -3.65
CA GLY A 130 19.35 3.89 -3.92
C GLY A 130 18.16 4.12 -3.02
N LEU A 131 17.54 5.25 -3.25
CA LEU A 131 16.32 5.71 -2.62
C LEU A 131 15.27 5.99 -3.69
N PHE A 132 14.04 6.12 -3.31
CA PHE A 132 13.01 6.72 -4.15
C PHE A 132 12.03 7.52 -3.31
N VAL A 133 11.41 8.49 -3.94
CA VAL A 133 10.28 9.25 -3.41
C VAL A 133 9.26 9.44 -4.53
N GLY A 134 7.98 9.35 -4.21
CA GLY A 134 6.95 9.43 -5.24
C GLY A 134 5.55 9.70 -4.72
N ILE A 135 4.64 9.78 -5.67
CA ILE A 135 3.22 9.98 -5.45
C ILE A 135 2.46 8.89 -6.19
N ASN A 136 1.40 8.39 -5.56
CA ASN A 136 0.45 7.47 -6.15
C ASN A 136 -0.93 8.12 -6.18
N SER A 137 -1.55 8.19 -7.36
CA SER A 137 -2.92 8.64 -7.55
C SER A 137 -3.74 7.49 -8.09
N ALA A 138 -4.81 7.12 -7.40
CA ALA A 138 -5.52 5.88 -7.65
C ALA A 138 -7.02 6.02 -7.39
N ALA A 139 -7.75 4.99 -7.78
CA ALA A 139 -9.10 4.70 -7.32
C ALA A 139 -9.05 3.61 -6.27
N ILE A 140 -9.75 3.78 -5.17
CA ILE A 140 -9.94 2.78 -4.13
C ILE A 140 -11.38 2.28 -4.16
N SER A 141 -11.55 0.96 -4.10
CA SER A 141 -12.84 0.28 -3.99
C SER A 141 -12.84 -0.56 -2.73
N TRP A 142 -13.83 -0.39 -1.88
CA TRP A 142 -14.03 -1.17 -0.67
C TRP A 142 -15.12 -2.21 -0.89
N ASP A 143 -14.92 -3.41 -0.33
CA ASP A 143 -15.91 -4.46 -0.39
C ASP A 143 -17.14 -4.09 0.47
N LYS A 144 -18.35 -4.28 -0.09
CA LYS A 144 -19.60 -3.76 0.45
C LYS A 144 -20.29 -4.67 1.47
N GLU A 145 -19.85 -5.89 1.65
CA GLU A 145 -20.46 -6.82 2.63
C GLU A 145 -20.38 -6.34 4.10
N ILE A 146 -20.49 -5.03 4.28
CA ILE A 146 -20.24 -4.36 5.55
C ILE A 146 -21.40 -4.54 6.55
N TRP A 147 -22.61 -4.63 6.06
CA TRP A 147 -23.82 -4.70 6.87
C TRP A 147 -24.87 -5.57 6.19
N SER A 148 -25.56 -6.41 6.95
CA SER A 148 -26.80 -7.07 6.54
C SER A 148 -27.98 -6.09 6.35
N LEU A 149 -27.69 -4.83 6.09
CA LEU A 149 -28.64 -3.79 5.73
C LEU A 149 -28.64 -3.70 4.21
N ASP A 150 -29.79 -3.92 3.59
CA ASP A 150 -30.03 -3.63 2.17
C ASP A 150 -29.78 -2.14 1.92
N TRP A 151 -28.58 -1.84 1.42
CA TRP A 151 -28.23 -0.51 0.96
C TRP A 151 -28.87 -0.31 -0.41
N GLU A 152 -29.88 0.50 -0.48
CA GLU A 152 -30.74 0.71 -1.65
C GLU A 152 -30.03 1.30 -2.90
N ASN A 153 -28.72 1.60 -2.81
CA ASN A 153 -27.90 2.08 -3.93
C ASN A 153 -26.57 1.33 -3.98
N ASP A 154 -26.60 0.19 -4.67
CA ASP A 154 -25.54 -0.80 -4.73
C ASP A 154 -24.54 -0.59 -5.88
N GLU A 155 -24.14 0.63 -6.17
CA GLU A 155 -23.03 0.88 -7.08
C GLU A 155 -21.69 0.81 -6.33
N GLN A 156 -20.76 0.00 -6.87
CA GLN A 156 -19.36 0.00 -6.44
C GLN A 156 -18.79 1.39 -6.67
N GLU A 157 -18.73 2.19 -5.64
CA GLU A 157 -18.26 3.55 -5.75
C GLU A 157 -16.74 3.57 -5.61
N TYR A 158 -16.05 3.76 -6.74
CA TYR A 158 -14.62 4.06 -6.75
C TYR A 158 -14.42 5.48 -6.22
N ARG A 159 -13.58 5.60 -5.21
CA ARG A 159 -13.22 6.89 -4.61
C ARG A 159 -11.77 7.24 -4.94
N GLY A 160 -11.51 8.54 -5.07
CA GLY A 160 -10.15 9.02 -5.29
C GLY A 160 -9.22 8.71 -4.13
N TYR A 161 -8.04 8.21 -4.46
CA TYR A 161 -6.98 7.87 -3.52
C TYR A 161 -5.68 8.59 -3.93
N VAL A 162 -5.02 9.25 -2.98
CA VAL A 162 -3.72 9.88 -3.17
C VAL A 162 -2.83 9.54 -1.99
N ALA A 163 -1.60 9.13 -2.28
CA ALA A 163 -0.61 8.80 -1.26
C ALA A 163 0.79 9.27 -1.67
N ALA A 164 1.58 9.76 -0.71
CA ALA A 164 3.02 9.86 -0.87
C ALA A 164 3.68 8.53 -0.52
N GLN A 165 4.80 8.24 -1.15
CA GLN A 165 5.60 7.06 -0.85
C GLN A 165 7.09 7.36 -0.93
N MET A 166 7.86 6.59 -0.18
CA MET A 166 9.32 6.61 -0.21
C MET A 166 9.88 5.24 0.15
N GLY A 167 11.13 5.01 -0.17
CA GLY A 167 11.77 3.76 0.20
C GLY A 167 13.23 3.66 -0.16
N LEU A 168 13.78 2.51 0.24
CA LEU A 168 15.16 2.10 -0.01
C LEU A 168 15.15 1.08 -1.14
N ARG A 169 16.19 1.09 -1.97
CA ARG A 169 16.34 0.21 -3.13
C ARG A 169 17.68 -0.52 -3.04
N GLY A 170 17.65 -1.85 -3.09
CA GLY A 170 18.81 -2.68 -3.35
C GLY A 170 18.77 -3.15 -4.81
N ILE A 171 19.77 -2.77 -5.60
CA ILE A 171 19.83 -3.02 -7.05
C ILE A 171 20.91 -4.06 -7.31
N PHE A 172 20.62 -5.11 -8.09
CA PHE A 172 21.52 -6.24 -8.27
C PHE A 172 21.37 -6.91 -9.66
N GLY A 173 22.22 -7.92 -9.91
CA GLY A 173 22.38 -8.58 -11.20
C GLY A 173 23.41 -7.89 -12.08
N GLU A 174 23.94 -8.62 -13.05
CA GLU A 174 25.01 -8.13 -13.94
C GLU A 174 24.62 -6.85 -14.69
N LYS A 175 23.38 -6.76 -15.16
CA LYS A 175 22.80 -5.63 -15.88
C LYS A 175 21.94 -4.71 -15.01
N LYS A 176 22.01 -4.82 -13.69
CA LYS A 176 21.22 -4.02 -12.73
C LYS A 176 19.70 -3.99 -13.02
N ARG A 177 19.18 -5.11 -13.50
CA ARG A 177 17.77 -5.24 -13.89
C ARG A 177 16.85 -5.64 -12.74
N HIS A 178 17.42 -6.05 -11.61
CA HIS A 178 16.69 -6.50 -10.44
C HIS A 178 16.76 -5.46 -9.33
N ALA A 179 15.66 -5.19 -8.68
CA ALA A 179 15.65 -4.39 -7.47
C ALA A 179 14.72 -5.01 -6.40
N VAL A 180 15.18 -4.99 -5.15
CA VAL A 180 14.35 -5.21 -3.98
C VAL A 180 14.21 -3.90 -3.25
N GLU A 181 13.00 -3.53 -2.94
CA GLU A 181 12.70 -2.23 -2.34
C GLU A 181 11.92 -2.42 -1.04
N LEU A 182 12.36 -1.72 0.01
CA LEU A 182 11.59 -1.50 1.23
C LEU A 182 10.87 -0.17 1.06
N PHE A 183 9.55 -0.15 1.13
CA PHE A 183 8.78 1.07 0.94
C PHE A 183 7.86 1.39 2.09
N GLY A 184 7.57 2.67 2.25
CA GLY A 184 6.49 3.21 3.07
C GLY A 184 5.60 4.12 2.24
N LYS A 185 4.28 4.01 2.44
CA LYS A 185 3.26 4.80 1.78
C LYS A 185 2.33 5.43 2.82
N ILE A 186 2.05 6.72 2.67
CA ILE A 186 1.16 7.49 3.55
C ILE A 186 0.02 8.06 2.72
N PRO A 187 -1.20 7.53 2.85
CA PRO A 187 -2.38 8.04 2.18
C PRO A 187 -2.88 9.35 2.79
N PHE A 188 -3.34 10.27 1.95
CA PHE A 188 -3.92 11.54 2.36
C PHE A 188 -5.45 11.55 2.29
N THR A 189 -6.05 10.64 1.53
CA THR A 189 -7.49 10.60 1.26
C THR A 189 -8.22 9.68 2.21
N LYS A 190 -9.52 9.91 2.35
CA LYS A 190 -10.48 9.06 3.04
C LYS A 190 -11.69 8.81 2.13
N THR A 191 -12.35 7.67 2.32
CA THR A 191 -13.62 7.36 1.69
C THR A 191 -14.74 7.54 2.69
N THR A 192 -15.77 8.32 2.34
CA THR A 192 -16.95 8.53 3.19
C THR A 192 -18.15 7.87 2.54
N PHE A 193 -18.79 6.96 3.26
CA PHE A 193 -20.07 6.34 2.91
C PHE A 193 -21.17 6.99 3.72
N LYS A 194 -22.33 7.24 3.08
CA LYS A 194 -23.52 7.81 3.72
C LYS A 194 -24.69 6.88 3.50
N TYR A 195 -25.30 6.44 4.59
CA TYR A 195 -26.57 5.74 4.55
C TYR A 195 -27.70 6.75 4.75
N GLN A 196 -28.64 6.78 3.80
CA GLN A 196 -29.78 7.68 3.81
C GLN A 196 -31.08 6.89 3.98
N MET A 197 -31.94 7.37 4.85
CA MET A 197 -33.30 6.85 5.01
C MET A 197 -34.27 8.00 4.77
N ALA A 198 -35.19 7.85 3.81
CA ALA A 198 -36.12 8.91 3.41
C ALA A 198 -35.44 10.25 3.08
N GLY A 199 -34.31 10.23 2.39
CA GLY A 199 -33.54 11.42 1.99
C GLY A 199 -32.74 12.08 3.11
N VAL A 200 -32.67 11.47 4.29
CA VAL A 200 -31.90 11.97 5.44
C VAL A 200 -30.75 11.03 5.76
N THR A 201 -29.53 11.56 5.84
CA THR A 201 -28.36 10.77 6.26
C THR A 201 -28.53 10.31 7.70
N VAL A 202 -28.61 9.01 7.90
CA VAL A 202 -28.79 8.37 9.22
C VAL A 202 -27.45 7.92 9.79
N VAL A 203 -26.55 7.38 8.92
CA VAL A 203 -25.23 6.92 9.30
C VAL A 203 -24.21 7.46 8.31
N GLU A 204 -23.08 7.92 8.80
CA GLU A 204 -21.89 8.29 8.03
C GLU A 204 -20.72 7.43 8.49
N MET A 205 -20.01 6.82 7.55
CA MET A 205 -18.87 5.97 7.82
C MET A 205 -17.66 6.47 7.00
N ASP A 206 -16.61 6.87 7.70
CA ASP A 206 -15.33 7.21 7.11
C ASP A 206 -14.39 6.01 7.15
N LEU A 207 -13.88 5.59 6.00
CA LEU A 207 -12.83 4.60 5.87
C LEU A 207 -11.54 5.28 5.38
N LYS A 208 -10.43 5.03 6.05
CA LYS A 208 -9.12 5.59 5.70
C LYS A 208 -8.04 4.53 5.84
N GLN A 209 -7.26 4.30 4.77
CA GLN A 209 -5.96 3.65 4.91
C GLN A 209 -5.01 4.63 5.61
N THR A 210 -4.28 4.18 6.62
CA THR A 210 -3.40 5.04 7.44
C THR A 210 -1.95 4.97 7.03
N TYR A 211 -1.49 3.79 6.65
CA TYR A 211 -0.13 3.53 6.15
C TYR A 211 -0.11 2.24 5.34
N ASN A 212 0.94 2.07 4.57
CA ASN A 212 1.34 0.79 3.98
C ASN A 212 2.88 0.73 4.03
N VAL A 213 3.43 -0.33 4.60
CA VAL A 213 4.87 -0.59 4.68
C VAL A 213 5.13 -1.99 4.17
N GLY A 214 6.04 -2.15 3.23
CA GLY A 214 6.24 -3.46 2.63
C GLY A 214 7.52 -3.58 1.83
N LEU A 215 7.65 -4.74 1.22
CA LEU A 215 8.71 -5.08 0.29
C LEU A 215 8.12 -5.22 -1.10
N ARG A 216 8.87 -4.79 -2.10
CA ARG A 216 8.56 -5.09 -3.50
C ARG A 216 9.82 -5.52 -4.25
N TYR A 217 9.64 -6.43 -5.18
CA TYR A 217 10.62 -6.85 -6.14
C TYR A 217 10.28 -6.27 -7.50
N ILE A 218 11.26 -5.70 -8.18
CA ILE A 218 11.13 -5.10 -9.50
C ILE A 218 12.09 -5.80 -10.46
N TYR A 219 11.60 -6.18 -11.62
CA TYR A 219 12.40 -6.65 -12.73
C TYR A 219 12.24 -5.72 -13.94
N THR A 220 13.37 -5.24 -14.49
CA THR A 220 13.38 -4.32 -15.64
C THR A 220 13.80 -5.09 -16.91
N PHE A 221 12.97 -4.99 -17.94
CA PHE A 221 13.26 -5.46 -19.28
C PHE A 221 14.00 -4.32 -20.00
N ALA A 222 15.29 -4.52 -20.33
CA ALA A 222 15.98 -3.52 -21.12
C ALA A 222 15.38 -3.46 -22.53
N MET A 223 15.27 -2.25 -23.04
CA MET A 223 14.97 -2.01 -24.45
C MET A 223 16.31 -1.80 -25.14
N ASP A 224 16.73 -2.80 -25.93
CA ASP A 224 17.91 -2.71 -26.81
C ASP A 224 17.64 -1.70 -27.94
#